data_befa2f48e9466fc1bbd6b38378b233ef
#
_entry.id   befa2f48e9466fc1bbd6b38378b233ef
#
_cell.length_a   1.000
_cell.length_b   1.000
_cell.length_c   1.000
_cell.angle_alpha   90.00
_cell.angle_beta   90.00
_cell.angle_gamma   90.00
#
_symmetry.space_group_name_H-M   'P 1'
#
loop_
_entity.id
_entity.type
_entity.pdbx_description
1 polymer ?
#
loop_
_entity_poly.entity_id
_entity_poly.type
_entity_poly.pdbx_seq_one_letter_code
_entity_poly.pdbx_strand_id
1 'polypeptide(L)'
;MLIPGIVPWLGLLPQALWGAVRRERNGVFQPKLLLLIWAVFIFFFFSYSSSKLPGYILPIFPALALLIAVDLENASSRSRMIAAGLLVLIGAAGVAAVPQMVTMAVRHPEETALLEAYQQWVLMAGIVAAAGGALALLHARHLRRDLTVLTMAIAGFIATQLILTGFEPYGKMRSGKAVALKILPELKPDTKIYSVNTYEQSMTFYLQRTVVLVDYWDEFTFGLRQQPELSIPTVDEFVVQWNEHIKQGVKVLAILSPEKYEELKDDGLAMRVVAEDTRRVVVANL
;
A
#
# COMPACT_ATOMS: atom_id res chain seq x y z
N MET A 1 5.74 8.86 -3.01
CA MET A 1 4.93 8.66 -1.78
C MET A 1 4.93 9.86 -0.83
N LEU A 2 6.07 10.57 -0.64
CA LEU A 2 6.10 11.73 0.26
C LEU A 2 5.13 12.85 -0.17
N ILE A 3 5.10 13.19 -1.46
CA ILE A 3 4.27 14.28 -2.00
C ILE A 3 2.76 14.07 -1.75
N PRO A 4 2.16 12.91 -2.12
CA PRO A 4 0.74 12.67 -1.84
C PRO A 4 0.39 12.71 -0.36
N GLY A 5 1.27 12.24 0.52
CA GLY A 5 1.04 12.18 1.96
C GLY A 5 1.02 13.53 2.67
N ILE A 6 1.47 14.61 2.01
CA ILE A 6 1.50 15.96 2.58
C ILE A 6 0.38 16.85 2.02
N VAL A 7 -0.34 16.39 1.02
CA VAL A 7 -1.52 17.13 0.53
C VAL A 7 -2.58 17.22 1.67
N PRO A 8 -3.15 18.39 1.96
CA PRO A 8 -3.15 19.66 1.20
C PRO A 8 -2.03 20.67 1.56
N TRP A 9 -1.07 20.30 2.41
CA TRP A 9 -0.10 21.23 3.00
C TRP A 9 1.18 21.42 2.18
N LEU A 10 1.28 20.81 0.99
CA LEU A 10 2.47 20.81 0.15
C LEU A 10 3.03 22.22 -0.13
N GLY A 11 2.15 23.20 -0.31
CA GLY A 11 2.54 24.60 -0.55
C GLY A 11 3.19 25.31 0.63
N LEU A 12 3.05 24.77 1.84
CA LEU A 12 3.66 25.33 3.07
C LEU A 12 4.98 24.63 3.43
N LEU A 13 5.22 23.43 2.87
CA LEU A 13 6.39 22.64 3.21
C LEU A 13 7.73 23.36 3.00
N PRO A 14 7.99 24.06 1.87
CA PRO A 14 9.26 24.75 1.66
C PRO A 14 9.53 25.82 2.72
N GLN A 15 8.49 26.56 3.11
CA GLN A 15 8.58 27.60 4.15
C GLN A 15 8.85 26.97 5.52
N ALA A 16 8.15 25.89 5.87
CA ALA A 16 8.34 25.17 7.14
C ALA A 16 9.76 24.60 7.27
N LEU A 17 10.28 23.98 6.21
CA LEU A 17 11.65 23.47 6.18
C LEU A 17 12.68 24.60 6.31
N TRP A 18 12.48 25.71 5.57
CA TRP A 18 13.35 26.88 5.67
C TRP A 18 13.33 27.50 7.06
N GLY A 19 12.14 27.62 7.68
CA GLY A 19 11.97 28.10 9.05
C GLY A 19 12.68 27.22 10.08
N ALA A 20 12.75 25.91 9.85
CA ALA A 20 13.40 24.95 10.73
C ALA A 20 14.94 25.03 10.72
N VAL A 21 15.53 25.46 9.58
CA VAL A 21 17.00 25.67 9.49
C VAL A 21 17.45 26.91 10.26
N ARG A 22 16.57 27.91 10.43
CA ARG A 22 16.89 29.14 11.14
C ARG A 22 16.97 28.86 12.62
N ARG A 23 18.20 29.02 13.19
CA ARG A 23 18.48 28.81 14.60
C ARG A 23 17.67 29.79 15.47
N GLU A 24 16.95 29.28 16.46
CA GLU A 24 16.28 30.10 17.45
C GLU A 24 17.31 30.77 18.33
N ARG A 25 17.22 32.12 18.46
CA ARG A 25 18.30 32.98 19.02
C ARG A 25 18.66 32.71 20.48
N ASN A 26 17.76 32.15 21.30
CA ASN A 26 17.89 32.10 22.75
C ASN A 26 17.67 30.72 23.38
N GLY A 27 17.66 29.63 22.62
CA GLY A 27 17.35 28.30 23.15
C GLY A 27 18.51 27.33 23.07
N VAL A 28 18.78 26.61 24.15
CA VAL A 28 19.63 25.41 24.13
C VAL A 28 18.93 24.29 23.37
N PHE A 29 17.62 24.17 23.53
CA PHE A 29 16.78 23.18 22.82
C PHE A 29 16.19 23.77 21.53
N GLN A 30 16.38 23.10 20.44
CA GLN A 30 16.00 23.50 19.08
C GLN A 30 14.97 22.54 18.49
N PRO A 31 13.68 22.60 18.87
CA PRO A 31 12.69 21.59 18.49
C PRO A 31 12.44 21.50 16.98
N LYS A 32 12.41 22.62 16.27
CA LYS A 32 12.24 22.64 14.81
C LYS A 32 13.42 21.98 14.10
N LEU A 33 14.65 22.23 14.58
CA LEU A 33 15.85 21.60 14.02
C LEU A 33 15.86 20.09 14.28
N LEU A 34 15.42 19.65 15.47
CA LEU A 34 15.27 18.23 15.79
C LEU A 34 14.29 17.54 14.82
N LEU A 35 13.12 18.13 14.59
CA LEU A 35 12.13 17.61 13.66
C LEU A 35 12.66 17.59 12.22
N LEU A 36 13.41 18.61 11.81
CA LEU A 36 14.05 18.64 10.50
C LEU A 36 15.09 17.53 10.37
N ILE A 37 15.97 17.34 11.36
CA ILE A 37 16.97 16.27 11.36
C ILE A 37 16.29 14.92 11.30
N TRP A 38 15.22 14.69 12.07
CA TRP A 38 14.43 13.48 12.03
C TRP A 38 13.90 13.22 10.60
N ALA A 39 13.23 14.20 9.99
CA ALA A 39 12.69 14.08 8.66
C ALA A 39 13.76 13.79 7.60
N VAL A 40 14.88 14.53 7.66
CA VAL A 40 16.02 14.36 6.74
C VAL A 40 16.68 13.00 6.91
N PHE A 41 16.90 12.56 8.16
CA PHE A 41 17.49 11.26 8.46
C PHE A 41 16.63 10.11 7.87
N ILE A 42 15.33 10.08 8.17
CA ILE A 42 14.42 9.06 7.65
C ILE A 42 14.40 9.07 6.12
N PHE A 43 14.34 10.26 5.52
CA PHE A 43 14.32 10.39 4.06
C PHE A 43 15.58 9.80 3.41
N PHE A 44 16.76 10.20 3.87
CA PHE A 44 18.02 9.73 3.29
C PHE A 44 18.30 8.26 3.61
N PHE A 45 18.03 7.82 4.85
CA PHE A 45 18.24 6.43 5.27
C PHE A 45 17.47 5.47 4.36
N PHE A 46 16.15 5.68 4.20
CA PHE A 46 15.35 4.80 3.34
C PHE A 46 15.51 5.06 1.84
N SER A 47 15.99 6.24 1.44
CA SER A 47 16.34 6.49 0.04
C SER A 47 17.61 5.75 -0.39
N TYR A 48 18.57 5.58 0.54
CA TYR A 48 19.81 4.87 0.29
C TYR A 48 19.66 3.34 0.40
N SER A 49 18.68 2.86 1.17
CA SER A 49 18.41 1.43 1.33
C SER A 49 18.09 0.76 -0.01
N SER A 50 18.57 -0.47 -0.21
CA SER A 50 18.21 -1.32 -1.34
C SER A 50 16.76 -1.80 -1.27
N SER A 51 16.25 -2.05 -0.06
CA SER A 51 14.86 -2.42 0.19
C SER A 51 14.00 -1.15 0.31
N LYS A 52 13.08 -0.94 -0.64
CA LYS A 52 12.27 0.28 -0.76
C LYS A 52 10.77 -0.03 -0.69
N LEU A 53 10.27 -0.31 0.50
CA LEU A 53 8.82 -0.38 0.70
C LEU A 53 8.24 1.02 0.98
N PRO A 54 7.09 1.35 0.37
CA PRO A 54 6.43 2.64 0.57
C PRO A 54 6.18 3.00 2.04
N GLY A 55 5.90 1.99 2.88
CA GLY A 55 5.64 2.17 4.31
C GLY A 55 6.84 2.64 5.13
N TYR A 56 8.06 2.44 4.65
CA TYR A 56 9.28 2.83 5.38
C TYR A 56 9.42 4.35 5.56
N ILE A 57 8.79 5.14 4.69
CA ILE A 57 8.81 6.59 4.80
C ILE A 57 7.75 7.16 5.77
N LEU A 58 6.81 6.34 6.27
CA LEU A 58 5.73 6.81 7.15
C LEU A 58 6.22 7.58 8.39
N PRO A 59 7.33 7.19 9.06
CA PRO A 59 7.80 7.91 10.24
C PRO A 59 8.24 9.36 9.99
N ILE A 60 8.35 9.81 8.73
CA ILE A 60 8.67 11.21 8.39
C ILE A 60 7.48 12.15 8.63
N PHE A 61 6.24 11.65 8.44
CA PHE A 61 5.04 12.48 8.43
C PHE A 61 4.75 13.19 9.76
N PRO A 62 4.91 12.58 10.95
CA PRO A 62 4.74 13.30 12.21
C PRO A 62 5.67 14.51 12.33
N ALA A 63 6.93 14.36 11.95
CA ALA A 63 7.90 15.45 11.99
C ALA A 63 7.52 16.59 11.03
N LEU A 64 7.15 16.26 9.79
CA LEU A 64 6.72 17.25 8.79
C LEU A 64 5.41 17.93 9.19
N ALA A 65 4.44 17.18 9.74
CA ALA A 65 3.18 17.74 10.20
C ALA A 65 3.38 18.76 11.32
N LEU A 66 4.24 18.46 12.30
CA LEU A 66 4.59 19.40 13.38
C LEU A 66 5.32 20.64 12.85
N LEU A 67 6.27 20.48 11.93
CA LEU A 67 6.95 21.62 11.30
C LEU A 67 5.97 22.52 10.55
N ILE A 68 5.08 21.94 9.75
CA ILE A 68 4.07 22.68 9.01
C ILE A 68 3.10 23.39 9.98
N ALA A 69 2.65 22.71 11.04
CA ALA A 69 1.71 23.27 12.01
C ALA A 69 2.28 24.50 12.71
N VAL A 70 3.53 24.44 13.17
CA VAL A 70 4.22 25.57 13.82
C VAL A 70 4.43 26.73 12.83
N ASP A 71 4.82 26.44 11.59
CA ASP A 71 5.01 27.49 10.57
C ASP A 71 3.68 28.09 10.12
N LEU A 72 2.61 27.31 10.08
CA LEU A 72 1.26 27.74 9.68
C LEU A 72 0.73 28.87 10.57
N GLU A 73 1.12 28.89 11.84
CA GLU A 73 0.77 29.97 12.76
C GLU A 73 1.22 31.34 12.25
N ASN A 74 2.39 31.40 11.62
CA ASN A 74 3.03 32.62 11.12
C ASN A 74 2.99 32.74 9.59
N ALA A 75 2.31 31.79 8.90
CA ALA A 75 2.26 31.76 7.46
C ALA A 75 1.57 33.00 6.87
N SER A 76 2.19 33.58 5.85
CA SER A 76 1.64 34.73 5.14
C SER A 76 0.35 34.36 4.39
N SER A 77 -0.51 35.33 4.10
CA SER A 77 -1.68 35.12 3.25
C SER A 77 -1.28 34.55 1.89
N ARG A 78 -0.15 35.01 1.33
CA ARG A 78 0.39 34.52 0.05
C ARG A 78 0.73 33.01 0.12
N SER A 79 1.40 32.56 1.18
CA SER A 79 1.73 31.13 1.36
C SER A 79 0.48 30.28 1.46
N ARG A 80 -0.54 30.73 2.20
CA ARG A 80 -1.83 30.04 2.29
C ARG A 80 -2.56 30.00 0.95
N MET A 81 -2.50 31.09 0.17
CA MET A 81 -3.08 31.13 -1.20
C MET A 81 -2.37 30.14 -2.13
N ILE A 82 -1.04 30.03 -2.06
CA ILE A 82 -0.27 29.06 -2.84
C ILE A 82 -0.70 27.62 -2.46
N ALA A 83 -0.79 27.32 -1.17
CA ALA A 83 -1.22 26.01 -0.72
C ALA A 83 -2.64 25.64 -1.18
N ALA A 84 -3.58 26.58 -1.03
CA ALA A 84 -4.95 26.41 -1.52
C ALA A 84 -5.00 26.26 -3.06
N GLY A 85 -4.22 27.06 -3.80
CA GLY A 85 -4.12 26.96 -5.25
C GLY A 85 -3.54 25.62 -5.72
N LEU A 86 -2.52 25.09 -5.01
CA LEU A 86 -1.99 23.76 -5.29
C LEU A 86 -3.04 22.66 -5.04
N LEU A 87 -3.87 22.80 -4.01
CA LEU A 87 -4.98 21.84 -3.77
C LEU A 87 -5.99 21.87 -4.91
N VAL A 88 -6.32 23.07 -5.46
CA VAL A 88 -7.15 23.19 -6.68
C VAL A 88 -6.52 22.45 -7.85
N LEU A 89 -5.22 22.69 -8.10
CA LEU A 89 -4.52 22.06 -9.21
C LEU A 89 -4.46 20.54 -9.08
N ILE A 90 -4.18 20.03 -7.88
CA ILE A 90 -4.17 18.59 -7.60
C ILE A 90 -5.56 17.99 -7.82
N GLY A 91 -6.62 18.65 -7.32
CA GLY A 91 -7.98 18.19 -7.54
C GLY A 91 -8.37 18.19 -9.03
N ALA A 92 -8.05 19.26 -9.76
CA ALA A 92 -8.28 19.36 -11.19
C ALA A 92 -7.49 18.29 -11.99
N ALA A 93 -6.22 18.06 -11.62
CA ALA A 93 -5.41 17.01 -12.22
C ALA A 93 -6.00 15.61 -11.95
N GLY A 94 -6.53 15.36 -10.75
CA GLY A 94 -7.24 14.14 -10.42
C GLY A 94 -8.47 13.92 -11.32
N VAL A 95 -9.30 14.95 -11.51
CA VAL A 95 -10.46 14.91 -12.43
C VAL A 95 -10.00 14.65 -13.87
N ALA A 96 -8.97 15.34 -14.33
CA ALA A 96 -8.44 15.19 -15.68
C ALA A 96 -7.77 13.82 -15.93
N ALA A 97 -7.33 13.14 -14.88
CA ALA A 97 -6.72 11.81 -14.97
C ALA A 97 -7.75 10.67 -15.13
N VAL A 98 -9.03 10.91 -14.80
CA VAL A 98 -10.08 9.86 -14.86
C VAL A 98 -10.19 9.21 -16.25
N PRO A 99 -10.20 9.92 -17.40
CA PRO A 99 -10.27 9.27 -18.71
C PRO A 99 -9.07 8.35 -19.01
N GLN A 100 -7.87 8.66 -18.48
CA GLN A 100 -6.69 7.80 -18.67
C GLN A 100 -6.79 6.49 -17.91
N MET A 101 -7.57 6.41 -16.82
CA MET A 101 -7.81 5.17 -16.10
C MET A 101 -8.55 4.14 -16.98
N VAL A 102 -9.46 4.58 -17.86
CA VAL A 102 -10.13 3.70 -18.84
C VAL A 102 -9.12 3.07 -19.80
N THR A 103 -8.16 3.85 -20.28
CA THR A 103 -7.13 3.33 -21.19
C THR A 103 -6.17 2.36 -20.52
N MET A 104 -5.94 2.52 -19.21
CA MET A 104 -5.18 1.54 -18.41
C MET A 104 -5.97 0.25 -18.19
N ALA A 105 -7.28 0.35 -17.96
CA ALA A 105 -8.17 -0.80 -17.83
C ALA A 105 -8.10 -1.72 -19.06
N VAL A 106 -8.06 -1.16 -20.27
CA VAL A 106 -7.92 -1.95 -21.50
C VAL A 106 -6.64 -2.78 -21.55
N ARG A 107 -5.56 -2.33 -20.88
CA ARG A 107 -4.28 -3.06 -20.81
C ARG A 107 -4.28 -4.20 -19.77
N HIS A 108 -5.20 -4.16 -18.83
CA HIS A 108 -5.34 -5.14 -17.74
C HIS A 108 -6.81 -5.60 -17.66
N PRO A 109 -7.26 -6.45 -18.57
CA PRO A 109 -8.68 -6.85 -18.69
C PRO A 109 -9.27 -7.42 -17.40
N GLU A 110 -8.45 -8.11 -16.61
CA GLU A 110 -8.80 -8.71 -15.32
C GLU A 110 -9.11 -7.67 -14.24
N GLU A 111 -8.56 -6.44 -14.36
CA GLU A 111 -8.77 -5.34 -13.42
C GLU A 111 -9.79 -4.30 -13.93
N THR A 112 -10.31 -4.45 -15.15
CA THR A 112 -11.15 -3.44 -15.82
C THR A 112 -12.35 -3.02 -14.97
N ALA A 113 -13.14 -3.98 -14.50
CA ALA A 113 -14.33 -3.68 -13.70
C ALA A 113 -14.01 -2.95 -12.37
N LEU A 114 -12.86 -3.27 -11.77
CA LEU A 114 -12.40 -2.60 -10.54
C LEU A 114 -11.92 -1.18 -10.82
N LEU A 115 -11.20 -0.96 -11.91
CA LEU A 115 -10.73 0.36 -12.32
C LEU A 115 -11.90 1.27 -12.72
N GLU A 116 -12.89 0.75 -13.42
CA GLU A 116 -14.12 1.47 -13.76
C GLU A 116 -14.91 1.88 -12.51
N ALA A 117 -15.08 0.99 -11.55
CA ALA A 117 -15.71 1.32 -10.28
C ALA A 117 -14.89 2.34 -9.47
N TYR A 118 -13.56 2.29 -9.54
CA TYR A 118 -12.67 3.21 -8.84
C TYR A 118 -12.68 4.63 -9.41
N GLN A 119 -12.94 4.79 -10.71
CA GLN A 119 -13.01 6.10 -11.38
C GLN A 119 -13.94 7.07 -10.69
N GLN A 120 -15.12 6.61 -10.26
CA GLN A 120 -16.11 7.47 -9.59
C GLN A 120 -15.55 8.06 -8.29
N TRP A 121 -14.79 7.27 -7.54
CA TRP A 121 -14.17 7.72 -6.30
C TRP A 121 -13.06 8.73 -6.54
N VAL A 122 -12.23 8.51 -7.57
CA VAL A 122 -11.18 9.45 -7.98
C VAL A 122 -11.79 10.77 -8.46
N LEU A 123 -12.88 10.70 -9.25
CA LEU A 123 -13.63 11.87 -9.71
C LEU A 123 -14.18 12.68 -8.53
N MET A 124 -14.89 12.03 -7.61
CA MET A 124 -15.44 12.70 -6.42
C MET A 124 -14.35 13.32 -5.55
N ALA A 125 -13.26 12.59 -5.33
CA ALA A 125 -12.11 13.09 -4.56
C ALA A 125 -11.48 14.32 -5.21
N GLY A 126 -11.30 14.29 -6.54
CA GLY A 126 -10.78 15.41 -7.32
C GLY A 126 -11.69 16.65 -7.24
N ILE A 127 -13.00 16.46 -7.38
CA ILE A 127 -13.99 17.55 -7.24
C ILE A 127 -13.96 18.15 -5.84
N VAL A 128 -13.96 17.32 -4.79
CA VAL A 128 -13.89 17.78 -3.39
C VAL A 128 -12.60 18.56 -3.13
N ALA A 129 -11.45 18.05 -3.59
CA ALA A 129 -10.18 18.74 -3.45
C ALA A 129 -10.15 20.08 -4.19
N ALA A 130 -10.64 20.13 -5.44
CA ALA A 130 -10.68 21.35 -6.24
C ALA A 130 -11.64 22.39 -5.64
N ALA A 131 -12.85 21.99 -5.28
CA ALA A 131 -13.87 22.90 -4.71
C ALA A 131 -13.42 23.41 -3.32
N GLY A 132 -12.91 22.53 -2.47
CA GLY A 132 -12.37 22.90 -1.16
C GLY A 132 -11.15 23.80 -1.25
N GLY A 133 -10.25 23.53 -2.21
CA GLY A 133 -9.13 24.40 -2.51
C GLY A 133 -9.56 25.80 -2.99
N ALA A 134 -10.57 25.87 -3.87
CA ALA A 134 -11.14 27.13 -4.35
C ALA A 134 -11.78 27.94 -3.22
N LEU A 135 -12.56 27.27 -2.35
CA LEU A 135 -13.16 27.91 -1.17
C LEU A 135 -12.10 28.39 -0.19
N ALA A 136 -11.07 27.58 0.06
CA ALA A 136 -9.93 27.97 0.90
C ALA A 136 -9.18 29.18 0.31
N LEU A 137 -9.04 29.25 -1.02
CA LEU A 137 -8.42 30.39 -1.72
C LEU A 137 -9.22 31.68 -1.51
N LEU A 138 -10.57 31.60 -1.57
CA LEU A 138 -11.45 32.73 -1.25
C LEU A 138 -11.26 33.18 0.20
N HIS A 139 -11.26 32.26 1.16
CA HIS A 139 -10.99 32.59 2.57
C HIS A 139 -9.61 33.23 2.78
N ALA A 140 -8.57 32.73 2.09
CA ALA A 140 -7.22 33.27 2.17
C ALA A 140 -7.14 34.71 1.62
N ARG A 141 -7.88 35.02 0.52
CA ARG A 141 -7.99 36.37 -0.03
C ARG A 141 -8.65 37.35 0.94
N HIS A 142 -9.65 36.89 1.67
CA HIS A 142 -10.34 37.68 2.69
C HIS A 142 -9.64 37.67 4.05
N LEU A 143 -8.40 37.22 4.12
CA LEU A 143 -7.54 37.15 5.33
C LEU A 143 -8.14 36.30 6.48
N ARG A 144 -9.08 35.40 6.17
CA ARG A 144 -9.73 34.49 7.14
C ARG A 144 -8.87 33.23 7.30
N ARG A 145 -7.82 33.35 8.13
CA ARG A 145 -6.82 32.31 8.35
C ARG A 145 -7.44 30.98 8.77
N ASP A 146 -8.22 30.99 9.85
CA ASP A 146 -8.75 29.75 10.46
C ASP A 146 -9.69 29.01 9.50
N LEU A 147 -10.54 29.78 8.79
CA LEU A 147 -11.41 29.18 7.75
C LEU A 147 -10.63 28.62 6.58
N THR A 148 -9.52 29.26 6.17
CA THR A 148 -8.64 28.72 5.13
C THR A 148 -8.08 27.37 5.55
N VAL A 149 -7.50 27.30 6.75
CA VAL A 149 -6.87 26.08 7.28
C VAL A 149 -7.91 24.96 7.45
N LEU A 150 -9.05 25.29 8.07
CA LEU A 150 -10.13 24.33 8.30
C LEU A 150 -10.68 23.76 7.00
N THR A 151 -10.94 24.63 6.01
CA THR A 151 -11.47 24.22 4.70
C THR A 151 -10.48 23.31 3.98
N MET A 152 -9.19 23.62 3.98
CA MET A 152 -8.14 22.77 3.39
C MET A 152 -8.06 21.42 4.10
N ALA A 153 -8.09 21.42 5.44
CA ALA A 153 -8.02 20.19 6.24
C ALA A 153 -9.21 19.26 5.94
N ILE A 154 -10.44 19.80 5.96
CA ILE A 154 -11.66 19.04 5.69
C ILE A 154 -11.65 18.51 4.25
N ALA A 155 -11.36 19.35 3.27
CA ALA A 155 -11.34 18.94 1.87
C ALA A 155 -10.28 17.88 1.60
N GLY A 156 -9.06 18.05 2.13
CA GLY A 156 -7.99 17.06 2.01
C GLY A 156 -8.35 15.73 2.69
N PHE A 157 -8.94 15.79 3.89
CA PHE A 157 -9.38 14.59 4.61
C PHE A 157 -10.46 13.83 3.82
N ILE A 158 -11.53 14.52 3.39
CA ILE A 158 -12.63 13.88 2.64
C ILE A 158 -12.11 13.31 1.32
N ALA A 159 -11.30 14.06 0.57
CA ALA A 159 -10.73 13.57 -0.68
C ALA A 159 -9.87 12.31 -0.46
N THR A 160 -9.05 12.28 0.60
CA THR A 160 -8.26 11.10 0.96
C THR A 160 -9.15 9.92 1.35
N GLN A 161 -10.21 10.13 2.15
CA GLN A 161 -11.16 9.07 2.51
C GLN A 161 -11.87 8.50 1.29
N LEU A 162 -12.27 9.33 0.33
CA LEU A 162 -12.88 8.86 -0.92
C LEU A 162 -11.93 7.97 -1.71
N ILE A 163 -10.67 8.37 -1.87
CA ILE A 163 -9.63 7.56 -2.53
C ILE A 163 -9.45 6.21 -1.83
N LEU A 164 -9.31 6.20 -0.51
CA LEU A 164 -9.10 4.98 0.27
C LEU A 164 -10.32 4.05 0.24
N THR A 165 -11.53 4.60 0.38
CA THR A 165 -12.77 3.82 0.32
C THR A 165 -12.97 3.20 -1.06
N GLY A 166 -12.73 3.98 -2.12
CA GLY A 166 -12.82 3.48 -3.48
C GLY A 166 -11.82 2.38 -3.81
N PHE A 167 -10.68 2.35 -3.12
CA PHE A 167 -9.65 1.33 -3.30
C PHE A 167 -9.99 -0.02 -2.62
N GLU A 168 -11.01 -0.08 -1.77
CA GLU A 168 -11.37 -1.29 -1.01
C GLU A 168 -11.60 -2.53 -1.90
N PRO A 169 -12.37 -2.48 -3.02
CA PRO A 169 -12.56 -3.63 -3.89
C PRO A 169 -11.25 -4.18 -4.45
N TYR A 170 -10.34 -3.29 -4.84
CA TYR A 170 -9.00 -3.67 -5.31
C TYR A 170 -8.17 -4.31 -4.20
N GLY A 171 -8.21 -3.75 -2.99
CA GLY A 171 -7.57 -4.33 -1.82
C GLY A 171 -8.13 -5.72 -1.47
N LYS A 172 -9.44 -5.94 -1.62
CA LYS A 172 -10.08 -7.25 -1.41
C LYS A 172 -9.61 -8.28 -2.44
N MET A 173 -9.49 -7.91 -3.71
CA MET A 173 -8.94 -8.79 -4.75
C MET A 173 -7.48 -9.17 -4.45
N ARG A 174 -6.69 -8.21 -3.98
CA ARG A 174 -5.29 -8.45 -3.59
C ARG A 174 -5.15 -9.29 -2.34
N SER A 175 -6.13 -9.26 -1.45
CA SER A 175 -6.13 -10.03 -0.20
C SER A 175 -6.47 -11.50 -0.43
N GLY A 176 -5.68 -12.40 0.14
CA GLY A 176 -5.99 -13.85 0.18
C GLY A 176 -7.13 -14.24 1.13
N LYS A 177 -7.82 -13.26 1.77
CA LYS A 177 -8.85 -13.54 2.78
C LYS A 177 -9.95 -14.46 2.28
N ALA A 178 -10.51 -14.17 1.10
CA ALA A 178 -11.63 -14.93 0.55
C ALA A 178 -11.24 -16.39 0.27
N VAL A 179 -10.05 -16.60 -0.29
CA VAL A 179 -9.49 -17.94 -0.55
C VAL A 179 -9.16 -18.64 0.77
N ALA A 180 -8.50 -17.95 1.71
CA ALA A 180 -8.19 -18.51 3.02
C ALA A 180 -9.44 -19.01 3.75
N LEU A 181 -10.53 -18.24 3.78
CA LEU A 181 -11.79 -18.65 4.42
C LEU A 181 -12.42 -19.89 3.76
N LYS A 182 -12.26 -20.05 2.45
CA LYS A 182 -12.75 -21.23 1.73
C LYS A 182 -11.98 -22.51 2.07
N ILE A 183 -10.69 -22.41 2.35
CA ILE A 183 -9.86 -23.58 2.65
C ILE A 183 -9.80 -23.94 4.15
N LEU A 184 -10.22 -23.05 5.04
CA LEU A 184 -10.23 -23.33 6.49
C LEU A 184 -10.92 -24.66 6.86
N PRO A 185 -12.09 -25.04 6.28
CA PRO A 185 -12.74 -26.30 6.55
C PRO A 185 -11.93 -27.55 6.13
N GLU A 186 -11.02 -27.37 5.17
CA GLU A 186 -10.17 -28.44 4.65
C GLU A 186 -8.94 -28.72 5.54
N LEU A 187 -8.66 -27.82 6.49
CA LEU A 187 -7.46 -27.86 7.32
C LEU A 187 -7.66 -28.62 8.61
N LYS A 188 -6.80 -29.61 8.84
CA LYS A 188 -6.60 -30.25 10.14
C LYS A 188 -5.38 -29.64 10.84
N PRO A 189 -5.18 -29.85 12.15
CA PRO A 189 -4.04 -29.29 12.89
C PRO A 189 -2.68 -29.60 12.27
N ASP A 190 -2.51 -30.77 11.67
CA ASP A 190 -1.30 -31.31 11.07
C ASP A 190 -1.19 -31.11 9.54
N THR A 191 -2.21 -30.56 8.89
CA THR A 191 -2.19 -30.32 7.44
C THR A 191 -1.09 -29.35 7.07
N LYS A 192 -0.10 -29.79 6.29
CA LYS A 192 0.93 -28.94 5.71
C LYS A 192 0.37 -28.13 4.56
N ILE A 193 0.85 -26.88 4.44
CA ILE A 193 0.51 -25.98 3.36
C ILE A 193 1.81 -25.57 2.67
N TYR A 194 1.90 -25.83 1.38
CA TYR A 194 3.03 -25.40 0.55
C TYR A 194 2.68 -24.10 -0.16
N SER A 195 3.68 -23.25 -0.40
CA SER A 195 3.56 -22.06 -1.24
C SER A 195 4.63 -22.12 -2.32
N VAL A 196 4.21 -22.36 -3.56
CA VAL A 196 5.12 -22.73 -4.65
C VAL A 196 5.42 -21.51 -5.52
N ASN A 197 6.70 -21.14 -5.63
CA ASN A 197 7.22 -19.96 -6.34
C ASN A 197 6.56 -18.63 -5.94
N THR A 198 5.83 -18.59 -4.83
CA THR A 198 5.12 -17.41 -4.35
C THR A 198 5.05 -17.39 -2.83
N TYR A 199 4.86 -16.21 -2.25
CA TYR A 199 4.51 -16.05 -0.85
C TYR A 199 3.38 -15.03 -0.69
N GLU A 200 2.29 -15.48 -0.13
CA GLU A 200 1.08 -14.68 0.09
C GLU A 200 0.91 -14.35 1.59
N GLN A 201 1.48 -13.21 2.04
CA GLN A 201 1.45 -12.79 3.45
C GLN A 201 0.04 -12.78 4.04
N SER A 202 -0.96 -12.38 3.25
CA SER A 202 -2.35 -12.35 3.71
C SER A 202 -2.94 -13.74 3.95
N MET A 203 -2.48 -14.76 3.21
CA MET A 203 -2.92 -16.15 3.42
C MET A 203 -2.44 -16.66 4.78
N THR A 204 -1.15 -16.55 5.10
CA THR A 204 -0.60 -16.98 6.39
C THR A 204 -1.26 -16.27 7.56
N PHE A 205 -1.56 -14.96 7.41
CA PHE A 205 -2.27 -14.18 8.42
C PHE A 205 -3.68 -14.73 8.69
N TYR A 206 -4.50 -14.97 7.66
CA TYR A 206 -5.88 -15.44 7.84
C TYR A 206 -5.96 -16.92 8.22
N LEU A 207 -5.01 -17.75 7.79
CA LEU A 207 -4.93 -19.15 8.14
C LEU A 207 -4.33 -19.38 9.53
N GLN A 208 -3.67 -18.37 10.12
CA GLN A 208 -2.96 -18.46 11.40
C GLN A 208 -1.94 -19.61 11.41
N ARG A 209 -1.24 -19.82 10.27
CA ARG A 209 -0.29 -20.92 10.07
C ARG A 209 0.90 -20.48 9.23
N THR A 210 2.02 -21.12 9.48
CA THR A 210 3.18 -21.08 8.60
C THR A 210 2.95 -21.94 7.36
N VAL A 211 3.63 -21.60 6.28
CA VAL A 211 3.66 -22.37 5.04
C VAL A 211 5.07 -22.86 4.77
N VAL A 212 5.19 -23.97 4.06
CA VAL A 212 6.48 -24.43 3.54
C VAL A 212 6.70 -23.76 2.19
N LEU A 213 7.77 -22.99 2.07
CA LEU A 213 8.13 -22.29 0.83
C LEU A 213 8.83 -23.21 -0.13
N VAL A 214 8.40 -23.24 -1.38
CA VAL A 214 8.98 -24.07 -2.44
C VAL A 214 9.59 -23.16 -3.49
N ASP A 215 10.89 -23.35 -3.75
CA ASP A 215 11.64 -22.57 -4.73
C ASP A 215 11.40 -21.05 -4.57
N TYR A 216 11.53 -20.57 -3.34
CA TYR A 216 11.32 -19.17 -2.99
C TYR A 216 12.45 -18.68 -2.08
N TRP A 217 13.30 -17.76 -2.58
CA TRP A 217 14.56 -17.34 -1.96
C TRP A 217 14.68 -15.83 -1.75
N ASP A 218 13.59 -15.11 -1.67
CA ASP A 218 13.56 -13.66 -1.52
C ASP A 218 13.88 -13.23 -0.06
N GLU A 219 13.09 -12.39 0.52
CA GLU A 219 13.27 -11.78 1.84
C GLU A 219 13.43 -12.79 2.99
N PHE A 220 12.96 -14.02 2.82
CA PHE A 220 13.03 -15.09 3.83
C PHE A 220 14.34 -15.92 3.81
N THR A 221 15.24 -15.70 2.88
CA THR A 221 16.45 -16.53 2.69
C THR A 221 17.24 -16.73 3.97
N PHE A 222 17.40 -15.68 4.81
CA PHE A 222 18.11 -15.79 6.08
C PHE A 222 17.36 -16.69 7.08
N GLY A 223 16.04 -16.51 7.22
CA GLY A 223 15.19 -17.31 8.13
C GLY A 223 15.13 -18.78 7.71
N LEU A 224 14.97 -19.04 6.41
CA LEU A 224 14.89 -20.39 5.85
C LEU A 224 16.18 -21.19 6.04
N ARG A 225 17.36 -20.53 6.09
CA ARG A 225 18.62 -21.19 6.45
C ARG A 225 18.65 -21.64 7.91
N GLN A 226 17.90 -20.98 8.79
CA GLN A 226 17.80 -21.36 10.21
C GLN A 226 16.69 -22.40 10.45
N GLN A 227 15.71 -22.47 9.57
CA GLN A 227 14.56 -23.38 9.62
C GLN A 227 14.36 -24.09 8.27
N PRO A 228 15.30 -25.00 7.90
CA PRO A 228 15.28 -25.67 6.58
C PRO A 228 14.02 -26.53 6.37
N GLU A 229 13.35 -26.96 7.43
CA GLU A 229 12.07 -27.69 7.38
C GLU A 229 10.91 -26.85 6.79
N LEU A 230 11.06 -25.55 6.71
CA LEU A 230 10.10 -24.63 6.09
C LEU A 230 10.43 -24.28 4.65
N SER A 231 11.43 -24.94 4.04
CA SER A 231 11.89 -24.69 2.68
C SER A 231 12.06 -25.98 1.90
N ILE A 232 11.62 -25.97 0.65
CA ILE A 232 11.94 -26.97 -0.36
C ILE A 232 12.70 -26.24 -1.48
N PRO A 233 13.94 -26.64 -1.79
CA PRO A 233 14.81 -25.89 -2.71
C PRO A 233 14.29 -25.78 -4.13
N THR A 234 13.57 -26.82 -4.63
CA THR A 234 13.14 -26.91 -6.03
C THR A 234 11.71 -27.42 -6.15
N VAL A 235 11.07 -27.08 -7.28
CA VAL A 235 9.73 -27.60 -7.62
C VAL A 235 9.76 -29.11 -7.82
N ASP A 236 10.83 -29.67 -8.37
CA ASP A 236 10.96 -31.12 -8.57
C ASP A 236 10.93 -31.89 -7.24
N GLU A 237 11.65 -31.39 -6.23
CA GLU A 237 11.61 -31.98 -4.89
C GLU A 237 10.21 -31.87 -4.26
N PHE A 238 9.51 -30.78 -4.50
CA PHE A 238 8.12 -30.64 -4.07
C PHE A 238 7.21 -31.67 -4.74
N VAL A 239 7.34 -31.89 -6.04
CA VAL A 239 6.54 -32.90 -6.79
C VAL A 239 6.80 -34.31 -6.22
N VAL A 240 8.03 -34.64 -5.86
CA VAL A 240 8.35 -35.93 -5.21
C VAL A 240 7.64 -36.04 -3.86
N GLN A 241 7.77 -35.03 -2.99
CA GLN A 241 7.10 -35.04 -1.68
C GLN A 241 5.58 -35.05 -1.78
N TRP A 242 5.01 -34.30 -2.73
CA TRP A 242 3.57 -34.31 -3.01
C TRP A 242 3.04 -35.70 -3.34
N ASN A 243 3.73 -36.41 -4.25
CA ASN A 243 3.39 -37.79 -4.62
C ASN A 243 3.59 -38.79 -3.46
N GLU A 244 4.58 -38.56 -2.61
CA GLU A 244 4.73 -39.37 -1.38
C GLU A 244 3.59 -39.19 -0.42
N HIS A 245 3.11 -37.96 -0.21
CA HIS A 245 1.92 -37.71 0.60
C HIS A 245 0.66 -38.37 0.03
N ILE A 246 0.49 -38.39 -1.29
CA ILE A 246 -0.59 -39.14 -1.95
C ILE A 246 -0.52 -40.64 -1.58
N LYS A 247 0.67 -41.26 -1.74
CA LYS A 247 0.87 -42.68 -1.42
C LYS A 247 0.63 -43.02 0.05
N GLN A 248 0.93 -42.08 0.95
CA GLN A 248 0.73 -42.23 2.39
C GLN A 248 -0.69 -41.89 2.84
N GLY A 249 -1.55 -41.39 1.96
CA GLY A 249 -2.90 -40.93 2.34
C GLY A 249 -2.88 -39.69 3.24
N VAL A 250 -1.79 -38.90 3.20
CA VAL A 250 -1.64 -37.68 4.00
C VAL A 250 -2.12 -36.48 3.19
N LYS A 251 -3.14 -35.79 3.70
CA LYS A 251 -3.68 -34.60 3.04
C LYS A 251 -2.75 -33.40 3.24
N VAL A 252 -2.38 -32.78 2.13
CA VAL A 252 -1.62 -31.52 2.07
C VAL A 252 -2.26 -30.54 1.09
N LEU A 253 -1.98 -29.27 1.26
CA LEU A 253 -2.43 -28.20 0.37
C LEU A 253 -1.25 -27.50 -0.26
N ALA A 254 -1.45 -26.92 -1.46
CA ALA A 254 -0.49 -26.03 -2.09
C ALA A 254 -1.17 -24.76 -2.60
N ILE A 255 -0.50 -23.63 -2.40
CA ILE A 255 -0.87 -22.32 -2.94
C ILE A 255 0.02 -22.10 -4.16
N LEU A 256 -0.60 -21.86 -5.32
CA LEU A 256 0.04 -21.71 -6.61
C LEU A 256 -0.42 -20.41 -7.27
N SER A 257 0.37 -19.85 -8.20
CA SER A 257 -0.17 -18.94 -9.20
C SER A 257 -0.99 -19.71 -10.23
N PRO A 258 -1.92 -19.07 -10.95
CA PRO A 258 -2.66 -19.74 -12.02
C PRO A 258 -1.74 -20.36 -13.07
N GLU A 259 -0.66 -19.68 -13.45
CA GLU A 259 0.32 -20.17 -14.41
C GLU A 259 1.03 -21.42 -13.90
N LYS A 260 1.48 -21.42 -12.64
CA LYS A 260 2.15 -22.58 -12.05
C LYS A 260 1.20 -23.76 -11.85
N TYR A 261 -0.08 -23.50 -11.60
CA TYR A 261 -1.08 -24.55 -11.51
C TYR A 261 -1.27 -25.26 -12.87
N GLU A 262 -1.42 -24.52 -13.97
CA GLU A 262 -1.57 -25.12 -15.29
C GLU A 262 -0.30 -25.88 -15.71
N GLU A 263 0.90 -25.34 -15.44
CA GLU A 263 2.18 -26.03 -15.68
C GLU A 263 2.24 -27.40 -14.98
N LEU A 264 2.01 -27.45 -13.67
CA LEU A 264 2.07 -28.68 -12.90
C LEU A 264 0.96 -29.69 -13.28
N LYS A 265 -0.18 -29.19 -13.71
CA LYS A 265 -1.30 -30.00 -14.21
C LYS A 265 -0.96 -30.63 -15.55
N ASP A 266 -0.34 -29.88 -16.47
CA ASP A 266 0.11 -30.38 -17.78
C ASP A 266 1.23 -31.42 -17.63
N ASP A 267 2.08 -31.27 -16.59
CA ASP A 267 3.08 -32.25 -16.18
C ASP A 267 2.46 -33.51 -15.51
N GLY A 268 1.15 -33.54 -15.35
CA GLY A 268 0.40 -34.70 -14.85
C GLY A 268 0.37 -34.83 -13.34
N LEU A 269 0.68 -33.76 -12.56
CA LEU A 269 0.56 -33.79 -11.10
C LEU A 269 -0.92 -33.90 -10.69
N ALA A 270 -1.26 -34.92 -9.92
CA ALA A 270 -2.63 -35.10 -9.43
C ALA A 270 -2.96 -34.03 -8.38
N MET A 271 -3.90 -33.14 -8.70
CA MET A 271 -4.31 -32.02 -7.89
C MET A 271 -5.83 -31.82 -7.96
N ARG A 272 -6.45 -31.53 -6.81
CA ARG A 272 -7.87 -31.13 -6.73
C ARG A 272 -7.94 -29.66 -6.29
N VAL A 273 -8.52 -28.81 -7.13
CA VAL A 273 -8.74 -27.40 -6.76
C VAL A 273 -9.72 -27.32 -5.59
N VAL A 274 -9.32 -26.63 -4.53
CA VAL A 274 -10.11 -26.38 -3.32
C VAL A 274 -10.72 -24.98 -3.34
N ALA A 275 -9.91 -24.01 -3.74
CA ALA A 275 -10.34 -22.61 -3.87
C ALA A 275 -9.43 -21.89 -4.86
N GLU A 276 -10.01 -20.90 -5.55
CA GLU A 276 -9.27 -20.07 -6.49
C GLU A 276 -9.77 -18.63 -6.50
N ASP A 277 -8.93 -17.73 -6.96
CA ASP A 277 -9.25 -16.36 -7.39
C ASP A 277 -8.38 -16.01 -8.63
N THR A 278 -8.44 -14.77 -9.08
CA THR A 278 -7.68 -14.31 -10.27
C THR A 278 -6.16 -14.38 -10.10
N ARG A 279 -5.65 -14.56 -8.91
CA ARG A 279 -4.22 -14.53 -8.58
C ARG A 279 -3.69 -15.82 -7.97
N ARG A 280 -4.58 -16.66 -7.45
CA ARG A 280 -4.19 -17.84 -6.65
C ARG A 280 -5.09 -19.02 -6.96
N VAL A 281 -4.46 -20.18 -7.03
CA VAL A 281 -5.13 -21.48 -7.05
C VAL A 281 -4.64 -22.27 -5.84
N VAL A 282 -5.54 -22.68 -4.98
CA VAL A 282 -5.22 -23.57 -3.86
C VAL A 282 -5.70 -24.97 -4.18
N VAL A 283 -4.78 -25.91 -4.14
CA VAL A 283 -5.03 -27.30 -4.47
C VAL A 283 -4.79 -28.23 -3.28
N ALA A 284 -5.49 -29.36 -3.25
CA ALA A 284 -5.23 -30.48 -2.37
C ALA A 284 -4.73 -31.67 -3.20
N ASN A 285 -3.95 -32.54 -2.55
CA ASN A 285 -3.47 -33.80 -3.14
C ASN A 285 -4.48 -34.95 -3.05
N LEU A 286 -5.48 -34.81 -2.21
CA LEU A 286 -6.56 -35.79 -1.93
C LEU A 286 -7.92 -35.09 -1.89
#